data_9bc4b4dfabb1cff88a5968a326cab808
#
_entry.id   9bc4b4dfabb1cff88a5968a326cab808
#
_cell.length_a   1.000
_cell.length_b   1.000
_cell.length_c   1.000
_cell.angle_alpha   90.00
_cell.angle_beta   90.00
_cell.angle_gamma   90.00
#
_symmetry.space_group_name_H-M   'P 1'
#
loop_
_entity.id
_entity.type
_entity.pdbx_description
1 polymer ?
#
loop_
_entity_poly.entity_id
_entity_poly.type
_entity_poly.pdbx_seq_one_letter_code
_entity_poly.pdbx_strand_id
1 'polypeptide(L)'
;MDVNPAASMDGLRTVTARELDGWIARTLQPSPEFSAQVKETVWKICEFLKRKCFEDNIHVQKTVKGGSAGKGTALKNSSDADVVLFLSCLPSYEDQRNNRRVILDLIMIRLKDCRESLQFDVCIGEPRYKGPDFTPRSLSLTLSSPETGESIDVDILPAYDALGQVTQDAPPNPGVYERLLHAHSQPGEFSPCFTELQKKFVKYRPAKLKDLLRLVKYWYKKLLSPQYPNAHLPPKYALELLTIYAWEEGTGSSCNFDMAQGFRTVLELLGRHRDICIYWEKYYSLQHGDIGAHVKGLLRSPRPVIVDPADPTGILGQDKDWNLMAQAAASYCRSLPCLADAQPWNVQPARPVTIEVVQLSGTRLTERVSPYTTIGQLKDMIHQSRGISPYQQRLAQQEPGRNNITLQDSDTLAMHGIFYNTTLVLLQTELQRMQVLVKDDKNRTTTYTVLPTDTVRQLKEQIQARQGPSANEQRLTYGSRELQDQHTLEHYNIRPMSTIYMLLRLRGGAGPQFPACLPC
;
A
#
# COMPACT_ATOMS: atom_id res chain seq x y z
N MET A 1 12.33 46.35 -7.89
CA MET A 1 12.02 45.39 -8.99
C MET A 1 11.06 44.37 -8.41
N ASP A 2 9.79 44.57 -8.76
CA ASP A 2 8.70 43.74 -8.23
C ASP A 2 8.82 42.34 -8.79
N VAL A 3 9.14 41.39 -7.95
CA VAL A 3 9.07 39.97 -8.28
C VAL A 3 7.60 39.58 -8.23
N ASN A 4 7.01 39.42 -9.38
CA ASN A 4 5.61 39.03 -9.59
C ASN A 4 5.33 37.66 -8.88
N PRO A 5 4.50 37.60 -7.83
CA PRO A 5 4.19 36.36 -7.12
C PRO A 5 3.40 35.34 -7.95
N ALA A 6 2.91 35.72 -9.13
CA ALA A 6 2.18 34.82 -10.01
C ALA A 6 3.07 33.82 -10.77
N ALA A 7 4.39 34.04 -10.86
CA ALA A 7 5.30 33.16 -11.60
C ALA A 7 5.64 31.83 -10.89
N SER A 8 5.25 31.63 -9.63
CA SER A 8 5.54 30.41 -8.86
C SER A 8 4.40 29.36 -8.88
N MET A 9 3.22 29.69 -9.37
CA MET A 9 2.06 28.78 -9.37
C MET A 9 2.00 27.77 -10.53
N ASP A 10 2.75 28.00 -11.61
CA ASP A 10 2.69 27.17 -12.82
C ASP A 10 3.82 26.13 -12.94
N GLY A 11 4.72 26.06 -11.97
CA GLY A 11 5.96 25.29 -12.10
C GLY A 11 5.80 23.84 -12.59
N LEU A 12 4.99 23.01 -11.92
CA LEU A 12 4.84 21.60 -12.31
C LEU A 12 3.98 21.42 -13.58
N ARG A 13 3.13 22.38 -13.93
CA ARG A 13 2.24 22.33 -15.09
C ARG A 13 2.97 22.52 -16.43
N THR A 14 4.22 22.96 -16.39
CA THR A 14 5.05 23.20 -17.58
C THR A 14 6.28 22.28 -17.66
N VAL A 15 6.52 21.46 -16.63
CA VAL A 15 7.70 20.58 -16.53
C VAL A 15 7.46 19.28 -17.28
N THR A 16 8.41 18.90 -18.13
CA THR A 16 8.43 17.60 -18.80
C THR A 16 9.07 16.51 -17.92
N ALA A 17 8.88 15.24 -18.27
CA ALA A 17 9.48 14.12 -17.55
C ALA A 17 11.03 14.22 -17.46
N ARG A 18 11.68 14.72 -18.52
CA ARG A 18 13.16 14.87 -18.57
C ARG A 18 13.67 15.98 -17.64
N GLU A 19 12.87 16.99 -17.40
CA GLU A 19 13.24 18.14 -16.56
C GLU A 19 12.91 17.92 -15.09
N LEU A 20 12.12 16.89 -14.76
CA LEU A 20 11.48 16.70 -13.47
C LEU A 20 12.49 16.60 -12.32
N ASP A 21 13.52 15.79 -12.45
CA ASP A 21 14.57 15.65 -11.42
C ASP A 21 15.28 16.98 -11.14
N GLY A 22 15.66 17.72 -12.20
CA GLY A 22 16.31 19.03 -12.07
C GLY A 22 15.38 20.09 -11.50
N TRP A 23 14.10 20.06 -11.86
CA TRP A 23 13.10 20.96 -11.32
C TRP A 23 12.89 20.73 -9.80
N ILE A 24 12.78 19.47 -9.38
CA ILE A 24 12.66 19.11 -7.95
C ILE A 24 13.86 19.65 -7.16
N ALA A 25 15.07 19.43 -7.65
CA ALA A 25 16.30 19.87 -6.96
C ALA A 25 16.35 21.40 -6.78
N ARG A 26 15.96 22.16 -7.81
CA ARG A 26 15.99 23.63 -7.76
C ARG A 26 14.83 24.25 -6.99
N THR A 27 13.63 23.64 -7.09
CA THR A 27 12.38 24.25 -6.66
C THR A 27 11.87 23.72 -5.33
N LEU A 28 12.04 22.42 -5.07
CA LEU A 28 11.43 21.78 -3.92
C LEU A 28 12.38 21.56 -2.75
N GLN A 29 13.67 21.42 -2.99
CA GLN A 29 14.64 21.22 -1.92
C GLN A 29 14.92 22.56 -1.20
N PRO A 30 14.95 22.60 0.14
CA PRO A 30 15.41 23.76 0.90
C PRO A 30 16.88 24.08 0.56
N SER A 31 17.26 25.36 0.64
CA SER A 31 18.66 25.74 0.48
C SER A 31 19.53 25.11 1.56
N PRO A 32 20.81 24.78 1.27
CA PRO A 32 21.74 24.28 2.27
C PRO A 32 21.94 25.26 3.43
N GLU A 33 21.97 26.57 3.14
CA GLU A 33 22.12 27.66 4.10
C GLU A 33 20.95 27.66 5.09
N PHE A 34 19.72 27.69 4.58
CA PHE A 34 18.53 27.66 5.43
C PHE A 34 18.44 26.35 6.25
N SER A 35 18.79 25.23 5.65
CA SER A 35 18.81 23.94 6.35
C SER A 35 19.79 23.93 7.53
N ALA A 36 20.96 24.56 7.38
CA ALA A 36 21.94 24.71 8.45
C ALA A 36 21.45 25.65 9.56
N GLN A 37 20.87 26.79 9.19
CA GLN A 37 20.29 27.76 10.13
C GLN A 37 19.16 27.14 10.97
N VAL A 38 18.25 26.38 10.33
CA VAL A 38 17.17 25.68 11.02
C VAL A 38 17.73 24.64 11.99
N LYS A 39 18.72 23.86 11.56
CA LYS A 39 19.35 22.83 12.40
C LYS A 39 19.98 23.43 13.66
N GLU A 40 20.67 24.55 13.54
CA GLU A 40 21.28 25.26 14.65
C GLU A 40 20.23 25.85 15.59
N THR A 41 19.21 26.53 15.05
CA THR A 41 18.14 27.15 15.85
C THR A 41 17.31 26.08 16.58
N VAL A 42 16.96 24.98 15.94
CA VAL A 42 16.29 23.86 16.60
C VAL A 42 17.17 23.26 17.70
N TRP A 43 18.48 23.19 17.50
CA TRP A 43 19.41 22.78 18.55
C TRP A 43 19.37 23.72 19.74
N LYS A 44 19.44 25.05 19.52
CA LYS A 44 19.34 26.07 20.59
C LYS A 44 18.02 25.98 21.36
N ILE A 45 16.91 25.79 20.65
CA ILE A 45 15.59 25.57 21.28
C ILE A 45 15.62 24.30 22.15
N CYS A 46 16.18 23.20 21.67
CA CYS A 46 16.31 21.97 22.45
C CYS A 46 17.15 22.14 23.70
N GLU A 47 18.29 22.86 23.61
CA GLU A 47 19.14 23.13 24.77
C GLU A 47 18.45 24.04 25.79
N PHE A 48 17.70 25.04 25.32
CA PHE A 48 16.88 25.86 26.21
C PHE A 48 15.83 25.05 26.95
N LEU A 49 15.09 24.21 26.22
CA LEU A 49 14.06 23.34 26.80
C LEU A 49 14.64 22.35 27.82
N LYS A 50 15.84 21.82 27.57
CA LYS A 50 16.53 20.93 28.50
C LYS A 50 17.01 21.59 29.78
N ARG A 51 17.56 22.81 29.69
CA ARG A 51 18.34 23.39 30.77
C ARG A 51 17.67 24.54 31.50
N LYS A 52 16.72 25.24 30.85
CA LYS A 52 16.16 26.48 31.34
C LYS A 52 14.63 26.55 31.38
N CYS A 53 13.96 25.61 30.76
CA CYS A 53 12.51 25.68 30.64
C CYS A 53 11.79 25.18 31.89
N PHE A 54 12.31 24.15 32.53
CA PHE A 54 11.66 23.49 33.65
C PHE A 54 12.41 23.71 34.97
N GLU A 55 11.67 23.64 36.06
CA GLU A 55 12.24 23.66 37.41
C GLU A 55 12.83 22.28 37.76
N ASP A 56 13.56 22.19 38.88
CA ASP A 56 14.40 21.05 39.29
C ASP A 56 13.67 19.70 39.38
N ASN A 57 12.35 19.69 39.40
CA ASN A 57 11.53 18.48 39.50
C ASN A 57 11.12 17.87 38.12
N ILE A 58 11.34 18.58 37.03
CA ILE A 58 11.03 18.13 35.68
C ILE A 58 12.31 18.10 34.83
N HIS A 59 12.69 16.90 34.40
CA HIS A 59 13.88 16.69 33.57
C HIS A 59 13.50 16.24 32.17
N VAL A 60 14.13 16.83 31.16
CA VAL A 60 14.08 16.34 29.79
C VAL A 60 15.08 15.19 29.66
N GLN A 61 14.56 13.97 29.61
CA GLN A 61 15.35 12.74 29.50
C GLN A 61 16.01 12.62 28.13
N LYS A 62 15.26 12.97 27.08
CA LYS A 62 15.68 12.84 25.69
C LYS A 62 14.90 13.81 24.80
N THR A 63 15.51 14.27 23.72
CA THR A 63 14.83 14.98 22.62
C THR A 63 14.99 14.23 21.31
N VAL A 64 13.91 14.14 20.52
CA VAL A 64 13.95 13.56 19.18
C VAL A 64 13.47 14.62 18.17
N LYS A 65 14.26 14.82 17.12
CA LYS A 65 13.92 15.70 15.99
C LYS A 65 13.29 14.87 14.90
N GLY A 66 12.03 15.12 14.61
CA GLY A 66 11.21 14.42 13.62
C GLY A 66 10.70 15.36 12.53
N GLY A 67 9.49 15.05 12.04
CA GLY A 67 8.86 15.76 10.94
C GLY A 67 9.61 15.61 9.62
N SER A 68 9.23 16.39 8.62
CA SER A 68 9.86 16.31 7.29
C SER A 68 11.33 16.74 7.31
N ALA A 69 11.70 17.70 8.19
CA ALA A 69 13.09 18.09 8.37
C ALA A 69 13.95 16.94 8.96
N GLY A 70 13.45 16.25 10.00
CA GLY A 70 14.13 15.11 10.60
C GLY A 70 14.28 13.91 9.67
N LYS A 71 13.33 13.69 8.78
CA LYS A 71 13.32 12.63 7.77
C LYS A 71 14.19 12.94 6.54
N GLY A 72 14.54 14.21 6.31
CA GLY A 72 15.24 14.68 5.11
C GLY A 72 14.33 14.80 3.88
N THR A 73 13.04 15.06 4.09
CA THR A 73 12.02 15.20 3.04
C THR A 73 11.36 16.59 3.08
N ALA A 74 12.03 17.57 3.67
CA ALA A 74 11.55 18.93 3.77
C ALA A 74 11.34 19.57 2.40
N LEU A 75 10.24 20.33 2.26
CA LEU A 75 9.98 21.20 1.11
C LEU A 75 10.41 22.63 1.42
N LYS A 76 10.93 23.30 0.41
CA LYS A 76 11.21 24.74 0.48
C LYS A 76 9.91 25.51 0.80
N ASN A 77 9.93 26.34 1.84
CA ASN A 77 8.81 27.18 2.29
C ASN A 77 7.48 26.44 2.61
N SER A 78 7.53 25.15 2.92
CA SER A 78 6.29 24.40 3.14
C SER A 78 6.50 23.13 3.99
N SER A 79 7.43 23.18 4.95
CA SER A 79 7.81 22.04 5.77
C SER A 79 7.54 22.22 7.24
N ASP A 80 7.66 21.12 7.96
CA ASP A 80 7.53 20.99 9.40
C ASP A 80 8.76 20.29 9.99
N ALA A 81 9.11 20.64 11.20
CA ALA A 81 10.05 19.92 12.04
C ALA A 81 9.35 19.63 13.37
N ASP A 82 9.47 18.42 13.86
CA ASP A 82 8.96 18.05 15.17
C ASP A 82 10.10 17.97 16.17
N VAL A 83 9.90 18.54 17.35
CA VAL A 83 10.78 18.39 18.51
C VAL A 83 9.98 17.67 19.59
N VAL A 84 10.23 16.39 19.76
CA VAL A 84 9.59 15.60 20.81
C VAL A 84 10.44 15.65 22.07
N LEU A 85 9.82 16.05 23.19
CA LEU A 85 10.43 16.12 24.51
C LEU A 85 9.96 14.95 25.36
N PHE A 86 10.87 14.07 25.72
CA PHE A 86 10.60 12.99 26.65
C PHE A 86 10.90 13.44 28.08
N LEU A 87 9.85 13.53 28.90
CA LEU A 87 9.91 14.18 30.21
C LEU A 87 9.79 13.17 31.35
N SER A 88 10.57 13.39 32.42
CA SER A 88 10.54 12.54 33.61
C SER A 88 9.19 12.53 34.35
N CYS A 89 8.40 13.61 34.20
CA CYS A 89 7.06 13.71 34.78
C CYS A 89 5.97 12.97 33.96
N LEU A 90 6.33 12.35 32.84
CA LEU A 90 5.43 11.57 31.99
C LEU A 90 5.90 10.12 31.94
N PRO A 91 5.74 9.32 33.02
CA PRO A 91 6.24 7.96 33.10
C PRO A 91 5.37 6.90 32.41
N SER A 92 4.21 7.29 31.88
CA SER A 92 3.28 6.38 31.20
C SER A 92 2.49 7.11 30.09
N TYR A 93 1.79 6.35 29.25
CA TYR A 93 0.85 6.89 28.27
C TYR A 93 -0.29 7.70 28.93
N GLU A 94 -0.78 7.22 30.07
CA GLU A 94 -1.84 7.89 30.81
C GLU A 94 -1.36 9.24 31.39
N ASP A 95 -0.16 9.28 31.98
CA ASP A 95 0.42 10.53 32.47
C ASP A 95 0.62 11.53 31.34
N GLN A 96 1.05 11.10 30.16
CA GLN A 96 1.14 11.96 28.99
C GLN A 96 -0.23 12.54 28.62
N ARG A 97 -1.27 11.70 28.57
CA ARG A 97 -2.65 12.15 28.27
C ARG A 97 -3.13 13.19 29.26
N ASN A 98 -2.95 12.94 30.55
CA ASN A 98 -3.50 13.77 31.63
C ASN A 98 -2.74 15.08 31.82
N ASN A 99 -1.43 15.09 31.62
CA ASN A 99 -0.56 16.22 31.94
C ASN A 99 -0.09 17.03 30.72
N ARG A 100 -0.36 16.57 29.50
CA ARG A 100 0.12 17.22 28.27
C ARG A 100 -0.23 18.71 28.20
N ARG A 101 -1.47 19.09 28.53
CA ARG A 101 -1.92 20.48 28.48
C ARG A 101 -1.12 21.35 29.44
N VAL A 102 -0.94 20.94 30.68
CA VAL A 102 -0.20 21.69 31.69
C VAL A 102 1.26 21.89 31.27
N ILE A 103 1.88 20.88 30.70
CA ILE A 103 3.25 20.96 30.19
C ILE A 103 3.34 21.93 28.99
N LEU A 104 2.38 21.88 28.06
CA LEU A 104 2.35 22.80 26.93
C LEU A 104 2.16 24.25 27.39
N ASP A 105 1.32 24.51 28.39
CA ASP A 105 1.10 25.84 28.97
C ASP A 105 2.38 26.36 29.60
N LEU A 106 3.13 25.54 30.32
CA LEU A 106 4.42 25.89 30.90
C LEU A 106 5.46 26.24 29.83
N ILE A 107 5.57 25.41 28.79
CA ILE A 107 6.49 25.66 27.67
C ILE A 107 6.12 26.98 26.96
N MET A 108 4.80 27.21 26.75
CA MET A 108 4.30 28.43 26.12
C MET A 108 4.78 29.69 26.83
N ILE A 109 4.62 29.75 28.16
CA ILE A 109 5.01 30.88 28.98
C ILE A 109 6.53 31.09 28.87
N ARG A 110 7.32 30.05 29.07
CA ARG A 110 8.80 30.14 29.04
C ARG A 110 9.33 30.53 27.66
N LEU A 111 8.74 30.03 26.57
CA LEU A 111 9.16 30.43 25.22
C LEU A 111 8.81 31.87 24.91
N LYS A 112 7.68 32.40 25.36
CA LYS A 112 7.35 33.83 25.21
C LYS A 112 8.38 34.73 25.88
N ASP A 113 8.79 34.38 27.09
CA ASP A 113 9.75 35.18 27.86
C ASP A 113 11.17 35.16 27.28
N CYS A 114 11.58 34.03 26.66
CA CYS A 114 12.95 33.79 26.21
C CYS A 114 13.16 33.84 24.71
N ARG A 115 12.09 33.96 23.92
CA ARG A 115 12.12 33.86 22.45
C ARG A 115 13.18 34.74 21.81
N GLU A 116 13.25 35.99 22.19
CA GLU A 116 14.20 36.97 21.63
C GLU A 116 15.67 36.58 21.88
N SER A 117 15.96 35.97 23.02
CA SER A 117 17.31 35.51 23.38
C SER A 117 17.73 34.26 22.60
N LEU A 118 16.79 33.53 21.98
CA LEU A 118 17.05 32.34 21.18
C LEU A 118 17.22 32.65 19.69
N GLN A 119 16.84 33.86 19.25
CA GLN A 119 17.01 34.30 17.87
C GLN A 119 18.48 34.54 17.56
N PHE A 120 18.92 34.16 16.37
CA PHE A 120 20.26 34.42 15.86
C PHE A 120 20.21 34.68 14.36
N ASP A 121 20.38 33.65 13.52
CA ASP A 121 20.33 33.80 12.06
C ASP A 121 18.91 33.65 11.50
N VAL A 122 17.97 33.14 12.30
CA VAL A 122 16.54 33.03 11.94
C VAL A 122 15.68 33.73 12.99
N CYS A 123 14.59 34.32 12.53
CA CYS A 123 13.57 34.89 13.38
C CYS A 123 12.64 33.80 13.89
N ILE A 124 12.32 33.84 15.19
CA ILE A 124 11.37 32.92 15.82
C ILE A 124 10.03 33.63 16.01
N GLY A 125 8.98 33.15 15.33
CA GLY A 125 7.64 33.71 15.46
C GLY A 125 6.99 33.44 16.82
N GLU A 126 5.83 34.06 17.06
CA GLU A 126 5.06 33.82 18.28
C GLU A 126 4.66 32.34 18.41
N PRO A 127 4.85 31.72 19.60
CA PRO A 127 4.39 30.38 19.85
C PRO A 127 2.86 30.31 19.87
N ARG A 128 2.31 29.30 19.23
CA ARG A 128 0.88 29.05 19.13
C ARG A 128 0.54 27.58 19.43
N TYR A 129 -0.64 27.36 20.02
CA TYR A 129 -1.15 26.00 20.18
C TYR A 129 -1.58 25.40 18.83
N LYS A 130 -1.36 24.09 18.66
CA LYS A 130 -1.77 23.33 17.49
C LYS A 130 -2.61 22.13 17.91
N GLY A 131 -3.75 21.94 17.28
CA GLY A 131 -4.75 20.93 17.62
C GLY A 131 -6.05 21.55 18.11
N PRO A 132 -6.97 20.73 18.66
CA PRO A 132 -8.24 21.23 19.21
C PRO A 132 -8.02 22.21 20.37
N ASP A 133 -8.81 23.26 20.45
CA ASP A 133 -8.67 24.35 21.41
C ASP A 133 -8.58 23.88 22.88
N PHE A 134 -9.37 22.86 23.25
CA PHE A 134 -9.40 22.34 24.62
C PHE A 134 -8.32 21.29 24.91
N THR A 135 -7.79 20.63 23.85
CA THR A 135 -6.78 19.56 23.97
C THR A 135 -5.68 19.73 22.93
N PRO A 136 -4.87 20.80 23.01
CA PRO A 136 -3.79 21.00 22.04
C PRO A 136 -2.81 19.82 22.09
N ARG A 137 -2.26 19.48 20.93
CA ARG A 137 -1.31 18.36 20.78
C ARG A 137 0.13 18.83 20.86
N SER A 138 0.39 20.06 20.44
CA SER A 138 1.74 20.64 20.38
C SER A 138 1.71 22.15 20.47
N LEU A 139 2.89 22.75 20.66
CA LEU A 139 3.17 24.16 20.40
C LEU A 139 3.88 24.28 19.07
N SER A 140 3.53 25.25 18.25
CA SER A 140 4.15 25.53 16.97
C SER A 140 4.85 26.89 16.99
N LEU A 141 6.09 26.91 16.46
CA LEU A 141 6.89 28.10 16.21
C LEU A 141 7.19 28.17 14.72
N THR A 142 7.10 29.36 14.11
CA THR A 142 7.59 29.55 12.74
C THR A 142 9.01 30.13 12.80
N LEU A 143 9.96 29.44 12.19
CA LEU A 143 11.32 29.95 11.96
C LEU A 143 11.40 30.51 10.55
N SER A 144 11.92 31.71 10.40
CA SER A 144 12.08 32.36 9.09
C SER A 144 13.48 33.00 8.97
N SER A 145 14.10 32.81 7.80
CA SER A 145 15.39 33.41 7.47
C SER A 145 15.17 34.70 6.69
N PRO A 146 15.65 35.87 7.22
CA PRO A 146 15.61 37.11 6.48
C PRO A 146 16.50 37.10 5.22
N GLU A 147 17.55 36.28 5.21
CA GLU A 147 18.50 36.19 4.10
C GLU A 147 17.96 35.39 2.92
N THR A 148 17.40 34.21 3.19
CA THR A 148 16.92 33.29 2.14
C THR A 148 15.44 33.49 1.83
N GLY A 149 14.68 34.17 2.69
CA GLY A 149 13.23 34.29 2.61
C GLY A 149 12.48 32.96 2.85
N GLU A 150 13.18 31.94 3.34
CA GLU A 150 12.60 30.62 3.62
C GLU A 150 12.04 30.55 5.05
N SER A 151 11.03 29.70 5.24
CA SER A 151 10.41 29.47 6.54
C SER A 151 10.06 28.01 6.78
N ILE A 152 10.00 27.62 8.06
CA ILE A 152 9.61 26.30 8.53
C ILE A 152 8.84 26.41 9.85
N ASP A 153 7.81 25.59 10.02
CA ASP A 153 7.15 25.42 11.32
C ASP A 153 7.86 24.35 12.15
N VAL A 154 8.09 24.65 13.42
CA VAL A 154 8.65 23.71 14.39
C VAL A 154 7.59 23.42 15.45
N ASP A 155 7.18 22.18 15.54
CA ASP A 155 6.20 21.71 16.51
C ASP A 155 6.93 21.09 17.72
N ILE A 156 6.58 21.51 18.92
CA ILE A 156 7.12 20.99 20.18
C ILE A 156 6.07 20.10 20.83
N LEU A 157 6.44 18.84 21.09
CA LEU A 157 5.52 17.80 21.57
C LEU A 157 6.10 17.13 22.83
N PRO A 158 5.46 17.29 23.99
CA PRO A 158 5.82 16.52 25.18
C PRO A 158 5.32 15.08 25.05
N ALA A 159 6.14 14.11 25.47
CA ALA A 159 5.81 12.70 25.33
C ALA A 159 6.41 11.82 26.44
N TYR A 160 5.82 10.66 26.63
CA TYR A 160 6.32 9.54 27.40
C TYR A 160 7.40 8.79 26.59
N ASP A 161 8.54 8.49 27.22
CA ASP A 161 9.61 7.70 26.59
C ASP A 161 9.28 6.20 26.64
N ALA A 162 8.38 5.77 25.75
CA ALA A 162 7.94 4.40 25.66
C ALA A 162 9.03 3.45 25.12
N LEU A 163 9.93 3.96 24.27
CA LEU A 163 10.91 3.15 23.56
C LEU A 163 12.22 2.98 24.34
N GLY A 164 12.55 3.92 25.23
CA GLY A 164 13.85 3.95 25.89
C GLY A 164 14.99 4.15 24.89
N GLN A 165 16.06 3.38 25.01
CA GLN A 165 17.15 3.40 24.05
C GLN A 165 16.79 2.56 22.81
N VAL A 166 16.75 3.20 21.64
CA VAL A 166 16.48 2.56 20.36
C VAL A 166 17.79 2.13 19.72
N THR A 167 18.00 0.82 19.60
CA THR A 167 19.12 0.26 18.85
C THR A 167 18.85 0.32 17.34
N GLN A 168 19.91 0.37 16.53
CA GLN A 168 19.80 0.74 15.12
C GLN A 168 18.97 -0.24 14.29
N ASP A 169 18.98 -1.53 14.62
CA ASP A 169 18.42 -2.60 13.81
C ASP A 169 17.44 -3.53 14.53
N ALA A 170 17.21 -3.33 15.83
CA ALA A 170 16.27 -4.17 16.57
C ALA A 170 14.88 -3.54 16.67
N PRO A 171 13.79 -4.32 16.48
CA PRO A 171 12.45 -3.84 16.78
C PRO A 171 12.29 -3.54 18.27
N PRO A 172 11.39 -2.64 18.66
CA PRO A 172 11.06 -2.40 20.05
C PRO A 172 10.61 -3.69 20.77
N ASN A 173 10.77 -3.72 22.09
CA ASN A 173 10.20 -4.79 22.88
C ASN A 173 8.67 -4.85 22.67
N PRO A 174 8.07 -6.01 22.38
CA PRO A 174 6.62 -6.14 22.17
C PRO A 174 5.76 -5.56 23.30
N GLY A 175 6.26 -5.56 24.54
CA GLY A 175 5.59 -4.97 25.69
C GLY A 175 5.30 -3.46 25.55
N VAL A 176 6.06 -2.74 24.71
CA VAL A 176 5.77 -1.32 24.37
C VAL A 176 4.42 -1.21 23.70
N TYR A 177 4.18 -2.06 22.71
CA TYR A 177 2.93 -2.07 21.94
C TYR A 177 1.77 -2.71 22.72
N GLU A 178 2.03 -3.73 23.54
CA GLU A 178 1.01 -4.30 24.43
C GLU A 178 0.47 -3.22 25.38
N ARG A 179 1.34 -2.46 26.04
CA ARG A 179 0.93 -1.34 26.90
C ARG A 179 0.20 -0.24 26.13
N LEU A 180 0.63 0.03 24.89
CA LEU A 180 -0.04 1.00 24.02
C LEU A 180 -1.48 0.58 23.73
N LEU A 181 -1.71 -0.68 23.37
CA LEU A 181 -3.05 -1.21 23.11
C LEU A 181 -3.92 -1.19 24.36
N HIS A 182 -3.37 -1.51 25.53
CA HIS A 182 -4.08 -1.45 26.81
C HIS A 182 -4.40 -0.03 27.29
N ALA A 183 -3.72 0.97 26.77
CA ALA A 183 -4.01 2.38 27.11
C ALA A 183 -5.32 2.91 26.50
N HIS A 184 -6.01 2.11 25.68
CA HIS A 184 -7.27 2.47 25.01
C HIS A 184 -7.21 3.86 24.35
N SER A 185 -6.14 4.08 23.58
CA SER A 185 -5.88 5.36 22.92
C SER A 185 -6.75 5.56 21.69
N GLN A 186 -7.00 6.82 21.34
CA GLN A 186 -7.48 7.18 20.01
C GLN A 186 -6.37 6.90 18.99
N PRO A 187 -6.72 6.57 17.72
CA PRO A 187 -5.73 6.38 16.66
C PRO A 187 -4.71 7.52 16.57
N GLY A 188 -3.43 7.22 16.71
CA GLY A 188 -2.34 8.18 16.64
C GLY A 188 -2.17 9.10 17.85
N GLU A 189 -2.91 8.93 18.93
CA GLU A 189 -2.81 9.78 20.14
C GLU A 189 -1.40 9.82 20.72
N PHE A 190 -0.72 8.68 20.73
CA PHE A 190 0.64 8.52 21.24
C PHE A 190 1.71 8.41 20.13
N SER A 191 1.38 8.80 18.91
CA SER A 191 2.32 8.84 17.80
C SER A 191 3.64 9.58 18.11
N PRO A 192 3.66 10.68 18.90
CA PRO A 192 4.89 11.32 19.32
C PRO A 192 5.88 10.38 20.03
N CYS A 193 5.42 9.38 20.78
CA CYS A 193 6.27 8.40 21.43
C CYS A 193 7.09 7.55 20.43
N PHE A 194 6.62 7.44 19.20
CA PHE A 194 7.21 6.62 18.12
C PHE A 194 7.90 7.44 17.04
N THR A 195 8.08 8.73 17.24
CA THR A 195 8.69 9.66 16.25
C THR A 195 10.08 9.19 15.81
N GLU A 196 10.87 8.61 16.70
CA GLU A 196 12.21 8.12 16.34
C GLU A 196 12.14 6.96 15.33
N LEU A 197 11.18 6.05 15.49
CA LEU A 197 10.96 4.96 14.55
C LEU A 197 10.41 5.45 13.21
N GLN A 198 9.45 6.37 13.23
CA GLN A 198 8.89 7.00 12.02
C GLN A 198 9.99 7.73 11.23
N LYS A 199 10.84 8.48 11.93
CA LYS A 199 12.00 9.15 11.34
C LYS A 199 12.96 8.16 10.71
N LYS A 200 13.37 7.12 11.44
CA LYS A 200 14.29 6.09 10.94
C LYS A 200 13.72 5.35 9.74
N PHE A 201 12.42 5.08 9.73
CA PHE A 201 11.75 4.41 8.62
C PHE A 201 11.94 5.14 7.27
N VAL A 202 12.03 6.46 7.29
CA VAL A 202 12.19 7.30 6.09
C VAL A 202 13.63 7.78 5.87
N LYS A 203 14.32 8.16 6.94
CA LYS A 203 15.63 8.85 6.87
C LYS A 203 16.70 8.08 6.08
N TYR A 204 16.71 6.77 6.22
CA TYR A 204 17.72 5.91 5.58
C TYR A 204 17.37 5.48 4.15
N ARG A 205 16.26 5.97 3.61
CA ARG A 205 15.86 5.72 2.22
C ARG A 205 16.73 6.53 1.24
N PRO A 206 16.86 6.07 -0.02
CA PRO A 206 17.67 6.77 -1.02
C PRO A 206 17.24 8.22 -1.25
N ALA A 207 18.19 9.08 -1.60
CA ALA A 207 17.92 10.50 -1.89
C ALA A 207 16.86 10.68 -2.99
N LYS A 208 16.90 9.87 -4.03
CA LYS A 208 15.93 9.95 -5.13
C LYS A 208 14.51 9.61 -4.68
N LEU A 209 14.31 8.66 -3.76
CA LEU A 209 13.00 8.41 -3.15
C LEU A 209 12.52 9.61 -2.32
N LYS A 210 13.42 10.26 -1.58
CA LYS A 210 13.08 11.48 -0.84
C LYS A 210 12.62 12.61 -1.76
N ASP A 211 13.17 12.70 -2.96
CA ASP A 211 12.72 13.64 -3.99
C ASP A 211 11.32 13.29 -4.52
N LEU A 212 11.03 12.01 -4.70
CA LEU A 212 9.66 11.57 -5.04
C LEU A 212 8.67 11.91 -3.91
N LEU A 213 9.06 11.72 -2.66
CA LEU A 213 8.26 12.12 -1.50
C LEU A 213 8.00 13.63 -1.48
N ARG A 214 9.01 14.46 -1.83
CA ARG A 214 8.85 15.91 -1.99
C ARG A 214 7.86 16.25 -3.09
N LEU A 215 7.96 15.59 -4.25
CA LEU A 215 7.07 15.82 -5.38
C LEU A 215 5.61 15.51 -5.04
N VAL A 216 5.34 14.35 -4.43
CA VAL A 216 4.00 13.96 -3.99
C VAL A 216 3.45 14.93 -2.95
N LYS A 217 4.28 15.35 -1.99
CA LYS A 217 3.92 16.33 -0.97
C LYS A 217 3.63 17.72 -1.57
N TYR A 218 4.41 18.15 -2.56
CA TYR A 218 4.18 19.38 -3.31
C TYR A 218 2.84 19.33 -4.04
N TRP A 219 2.57 18.25 -4.78
CA TRP A 219 1.29 18.03 -5.43
C TRP A 219 0.13 18.15 -4.44
N TYR A 220 0.23 17.47 -3.30
CA TYR A 220 -0.79 17.53 -2.25
C TYR A 220 -1.01 18.96 -1.73
N LYS A 221 0.07 19.66 -1.35
CA LYS A 221 -0.03 20.96 -0.66
C LYS A 221 -0.34 22.13 -1.60
N LYS A 222 0.18 22.10 -2.82
CA LYS A 222 0.13 23.24 -3.75
C LYS A 222 -0.90 23.08 -4.86
N LEU A 223 -1.19 21.86 -5.26
CA LEU A 223 -2.12 21.61 -6.35
C LEU A 223 -3.46 21.03 -5.87
N LEU A 224 -3.44 20.09 -4.92
CA LEU A 224 -4.66 19.44 -4.44
C LEU A 224 -5.40 20.24 -3.36
N SER A 225 -4.75 20.51 -2.22
CA SER A 225 -5.40 21.15 -1.07
C SER A 225 -6.07 22.50 -1.38
N PRO A 226 -5.48 23.37 -2.21
CA PRO A 226 -6.13 24.63 -2.56
C PRO A 226 -7.43 24.49 -3.36
N GLN A 227 -7.63 23.37 -4.05
CA GLN A 227 -8.88 23.10 -4.77
C GLN A 227 -10.03 22.68 -3.86
N TYR A 228 -9.69 22.17 -2.67
CA TYR A 228 -10.65 21.61 -1.72
C TYR A 228 -10.42 22.18 -0.30
N PRO A 229 -10.57 23.51 -0.11
CA PRO A 229 -10.21 24.16 1.17
C PRO A 229 -11.03 23.68 2.36
N ASN A 230 -12.24 23.18 2.13
CA ASN A 230 -13.16 22.71 3.17
C ASN A 230 -13.21 21.17 3.27
N ALA A 231 -12.43 20.45 2.50
CA ALA A 231 -12.41 18.98 2.53
C ALA A 231 -11.53 18.45 3.67
N HIS A 232 -11.92 17.32 4.20
CA HIS A 232 -11.13 16.56 5.15
C HIS A 232 -10.22 15.56 4.41
N LEU A 233 -9.21 16.08 3.72
CA LEU A 233 -8.29 15.26 2.94
C LEU A 233 -7.49 14.31 3.84
N PRO A 234 -7.10 13.12 3.33
CA PRO A 234 -6.20 12.21 4.04
C PRO A 234 -4.88 12.89 4.42
N PRO A 235 -4.23 12.50 5.54
CA PRO A 235 -3.00 13.14 5.99
C PRO A 235 -1.83 12.91 5.03
N LYS A 236 -0.92 13.87 4.93
CA LYS A 236 0.31 13.78 4.12
C LYS A 236 1.12 12.51 4.43
N TYR A 237 1.13 12.08 5.69
CA TYR A 237 1.84 10.89 6.10
C TYR A 237 1.30 9.60 5.47
N ALA A 238 0.00 9.51 5.22
CA ALA A 238 -0.57 8.40 4.46
C ALA A 238 0.00 8.33 3.03
N LEU A 239 0.16 9.50 2.37
CA LEU A 239 0.77 9.57 1.03
C LEU A 239 2.26 9.25 1.06
N GLU A 240 2.96 9.66 2.11
CA GLU A 240 4.38 9.33 2.31
C GLU A 240 4.57 7.81 2.37
N LEU A 241 3.76 7.11 3.17
CA LEU A 241 3.79 5.66 3.27
C LEU A 241 3.38 4.97 1.97
N LEU A 242 2.35 5.47 1.29
CA LEU A 242 1.93 4.94 -0.01
C LEU A 242 3.03 5.07 -1.07
N THR A 243 3.76 6.18 -1.07
CA THR A 243 4.89 6.43 -1.97
C THR A 243 6.05 5.47 -1.71
N ILE A 244 6.38 5.24 -0.44
CA ILE A 244 7.41 4.26 -0.04
C ILE A 244 7.01 2.85 -0.47
N TYR A 245 5.76 2.46 -0.22
CA TYR A 245 5.22 1.18 -0.66
C TYR A 245 5.31 1.00 -2.18
N ALA A 246 4.88 2.02 -2.95
CA ALA A 246 4.94 2.00 -4.40
C ALA A 246 6.37 1.81 -4.92
N TRP A 247 7.35 2.46 -4.30
CA TRP A 247 8.76 2.32 -4.64
C TRP A 247 9.32 0.94 -4.27
N GLU A 248 8.99 0.43 -3.07
CA GLU A 248 9.43 -0.90 -2.65
C GLU A 248 8.93 -1.99 -3.60
N GLU A 249 7.64 -2.00 -3.90
CA GLU A 249 7.00 -3.02 -4.75
C GLU A 249 7.28 -2.80 -6.25
N GLY A 250 7.33 -1.55 -6.70
CA GLY A 250 7.48 -1.23 -8.12
C GLY A 250 8.90 -1.34 -8.65
N THR A 251 9.89 -1.10 -7.78
CA THR A 251 11.31 -1.08 -8.19
C THR A 251 12.17 -2.13 -7.49
N GLY A 252 11.61 -2.89 -6.56
CA GLY A 252 12.39 -3.77 -5.67
C GLY A 252 13.38 -2.97 -4.80
N SER A 253 13.01 -1.78 -4.38
CA SER A 253 13.85 -0.86 -3.58
C SER A 253 15.11 -0.37 -4.30
N SER A 254 15.06 -0.21 -5.62
CA SER A 254 16.17 0.32 -6.41
C SER A 254 16.42 1.80 -6.13
N CYS A 255 17.69 2.17 -5.99
CA CYS A 255 18.11 3.57 -5.88
C CYS A 255 17.97 4.34 -7.20
N ASN A 256 17.92 3.63 -8.33
CA ASN A 256 17.78 4.22 -9.66
C ASN A 256 16.41 3.86 -10.24
N PHE A 257 15.62 4.88 -10.52
CA PHE A 257 14.28 4.75 -11.09
C PHE A 257 13.87 6.03 -11.84
N ASP A 258 12.87 5.94 -12.69
CA ASP A 258 12.29 7.09 -13.36
C ASP A 258 11.30 7.84 -12.43
N MET A 259 11.52 9.14 -12.25
CA MET A 259 10.74 9.98 -11.34
C MET A 259 9.28 10.12 -11.79
N ALA A 260 9.07 10.30 -13.08
CA ALA A 260 7.73 10.45 -13.66
C ALA A 260 6.90 9.16 -13.52
N GLN A 261 7.52 8.00 -13.75
CA GLN A 261 6.88 6.69 -13.52
C GLN A 261 6.50 6.51 -12.05
N GLY A 262 7.39 6.88 -11.12
CA GLY A 262 7.11 6.81 -9.69
C GLY A 262 5.95 7.70 -9.28
N PHE A 263 5.94 8.94 -9.75
CA PHE A 263 4.86 9.88 -9.45
C PHE A 263 3.52 9.42 -10.07
N ARG A 264 3.54 8.95 -11.31
CA ARG A 264 2.34 8.39 -11.95
C ARG A 264 1.80 7.18 -11.17
N THR A 265 2.67 6.29 -10.73
CA THR A 265 2.27 5.10 -9.94
C THR A 265 1.52 5.50 -8.67
N VAL A 266 2.02 6.49 -7.93
CA VAL A 266 1.36 6.96 -6.71
C VAL A 266 -0.01 7.54 -7.02
N LEU A 267 -0.14 8.38 -8.06
CA LEU A 267 -1.43 8.97 -8.45
C LEU A 267 -2.43 7.90 -8.93
N GLU A 268 -1.99 6.89 -9.64
CA GLU A 268 -2.86 5.77 -10.07
C GLU A 268 -3.30 4.90 -8.91
N LEU A 269 -2.43 4.67 -7.91
CA LEU A 269 -2.81 3.98 -6.68
C LEU A 269 -3.88 4.76 -5.90
N LEU A 270 -3.78 6.09 -5.83
CA LEU A 270 -4.82 6.93 -5.24
C LEU A 270 -6.16 6.79 -5.97
N GLY A 271 -6.15 6.63 -7.30
CA GLY A 271 -7.33 6.32 -8.10
C GLY A 271 -7.98 4.97 -7.72
N ARG A 272 -7.17 4.04 -7.21
CA ARG A 272 -7.60 2.71 -6.74
C ARG A 272 -7.68 2.63 -5.21
N HIS A 273 -7.95 3.74 -4.53
CA HIS A 273 -7.93 3.82 -3.06
C HIS A 273 -8.85 2.80 -2.37
N ARG A 274 -9.94 2.37 -3.03
CA ARG A 274 -10.86 1.37 -2.50
C ARG A 274 -10.26 -0.03 -2.37
N ASP A 275 -9.08 -0.25 -2.94
CA ASP A 275 -8.36 -1.53 -2.90
C ASP A 275 -7.08 -1.44 -2.06
N ILE A 276 -6.69 -0.23 -1.59
CA ILE A 276 -5.45 -0.04 -0.83
C ILE A 276 -5.53 -0.75 0.51
N CYS A 277 -4.55 -1.63 0.75
CA CYS A 277 -4.30 -2.25 2.05
C CYS A 277 -2.79 -2.47 2.21
N ILE A 278 -2.12 -1.55 2.93
CA ILE A 278 -0.67 -1.57 3.11
C ILE A 278 -0.28 -1.47 4.58
N TYR A 279 0.76 -2.19 4.94
CA TYR A 279 1.34 -2.26 6.28
C TYR A 279 2.78 -2.77 6.21
N TRP A 280 3.51 -2.70 7.33
CA TRP A 280 4.87 -3.22 7.47
C TRP A 280 5.02 -3.97 8.79
N GLU A 281 5.85 -5.01 8.81
CA GLU A 281 6.22 -5.79 9.99
C GLU A 281 7.65 -5.46 10.45
N LYS A 282 8.05 -4.18 10.35
CA LYS A 282 9.41 -3.77 10.70
C LYS A 282 9.61 -3.64 12.22
N TYR A 283 8.64 -3.08 12.91
CA TYR A 283 8.76 -2.75 14.33
C TYR A 283 7.85 -3.58 15.23
N TYR A 284 6.87 -4.24 14.67
CA TYR A 284 6.00 -5.20 15.34
C TYR A 284 5.68 -6.37 14.40
N SER A 285 5.29 -7.51 14.98
CA SER A 285 4.99 -8.72 14.22
C SER A 285 3.50 -9.08 14.29
N LEU A 286 2.93 -9.47 13.16
CA LEU A 286 1.57 -10.02 13.09
C LEU A 286 1.49 -11.44 13.69
N GLN A 287 2.63 -12.07 13.98
CA GLN A 287 2.70 -13.36 14.66
C GLN A 287 2.55 -13.24 16.20
N HIS A 288 2.74 -12.04 16.75
CA HIS A 288 2.51 -11.79 18.18
C HIS A 288 1.02 -11.81 18.49
N GLY A 289 0.61 -12.53 19.54
CA GLY A 289 -0.81 -12.80 19.86
C GLY A 289 -1.70 -11.56 19.88
N ASP A 290 -1.47 -10.64 20.80
CA ASP A 290 -2.31 -9.46 21.00
C ASP A 290 -2.10 -8.41 19.90
N ILE A 291 -0.84 -8.10 19.58
CA ILE A 291 -0.48 -7.12 18.54
C ILE A 291 -0.95 -7.63 17.18
N GLY A 292 -0.67 -8.90 16.88
CA GLY A 292 -1.09 -9.53 15.63
C GLY A 292 -2.60 -9.56 15.46
N ALA A 293 -3.35 -9.90 16.50
CA ALA A 293 -4.82 -9.89 16.47
C ALA A 293 -5.36 -8.48 16.21
N HIS A 294 -4.80 -7.47 16.87
CA HIS A 294 -5.18 -6.07 16.66
C HIS A 294 -4.93 -5.60 15.22
N VAL A 295 -3.71 -5.79 14.71
CA VAL A 295 -3.35 -5.35 13.34
C VAL A 295 -4.14 -6.11 12.28
N LYS A 296 -4.31 -7.43 12.42
CA LYS A 296 -5.16 -8.22 11.51
C LYS A 296 -6.60 -7.71 11.50
N GLY A 297 -7.11 -7.27 12.64
CA GLY A 297 -8.42 -6.59 12.74
C GLY A 297 -8.46 -5.30 11.92
N LEU A 298 -7.42 -4.45 12.01
CA LEU A 298 -7.32 -3.24 11.19
C LEU A 298 -7.29 -3.56 9.69
N LEU A 299 -6.53 -4.58 9.27
CA LEU A 299 -6.41 -4.98 7.87
C LEU A 299 -7.73 -5.48 7.25
N ARG A 300 -8.68 -5.91 8.07
CA ARG A 300 -10.04 -6.31 7.63
C ARG A 300 -11.02 -5.15 7.56
N SER A 301 -10.64 -3.95 8.00
CA SER A 301 -11.49 -2.75 7.97
C SER A 301 -11.79 -2.31 6.53
N PRO A 302 -12.83 -1.47 6.31
CA PRO A 302 -13.12 -0.90 4.99
C PRO A 302 -11.90 -0.17 4.40
N ARG A 303 -11.69 -0.32 3.09
CA ARG A 303 -10.57 0.30 2.37
C ARG A 303 -10.79 1.80 2.15
N PRO A 304 -9.74 2.60 2.07
CA PRO A 304 -8.31 2.26 2.13
C PRO A 304 -7.82 1.97 3.54
N VAL A 305 -6.87 1.06 3.67
CA VAL A 305 -6.19 0.75 4.93
C VAL A 305 -4.70 1.02 4.76
N ILE A 306 -4.18 1.97 5.52
CA ILE A 306 -2.75 2.29 5.63
C ILE A 306 -2.40 2.30 7.11
N VAL A 307 -1.57 1.34 7.53
CA VAL A 307 -1.14 1.21 8.92
C VAL A 307 0.30 1.71 9.07
N ASP A 308 0.51 2.63 10.02
CA ASP A 308 1.83 3.16 10.34
C ASP A 308 2.76 2.03 10.80
N PRO A 309 3.96 1.87 10.20
CA PRO A 309 4.93 0.87 10.64
C PRO A 309 5.42 1.06 12.07
N ALA A 310 5.27 2.24 12.65
CA ALA A 310 5.73 2.58 14.00
C ALA A 310 4.60 2.65 15.04
N ASP A 311 3.37 2.93 14.63
CA ASP A 311 2.20 3.10 15.51
C ASP A 311 0.97 2.37 14.94
N PRO A 312 0.68 1.14 15.42
CA PRO A 312 -0.42 0.33 14.90
C PRO A 312 -1.78 0.66 15.50
N THR A 313 -1.96 1.80 16.17
CA THR A 313 -3.22 2.09 16.90
C THR A 313 -4.41 2.38 16.00
N GLY A 314 -4.21 2.68 14.72
CA GLY A 314 -5.31 2.97 13.80
C GLY A 314 -4.91 3.02 12.34
N ILE A 315 -5.88 3.41 11.52
CA ILE A 315 -5.77 3.51 10.08
C ILE A 315 -5.56 4.98 9.70
N LEU A 316 -4.47 5.29 8.99
CA LEU A 316 -4.19 6.64 8.52
C LEU A 316 -5.21 7.07 7.46
N GLY A 317 -5.83 8.23 7.68
CA GLY A 317 -6.82 8.76 6.76
C GLY A 317 -8.16 8.04 6.78
N GLN A 318 -8.49 7.30 7.83
CA GLN A 318 -9.81 6.70 8.00
C GLN A 318 -10.89 7.79 7.98
N ASP A 319 -11.98 7.53 7.29
CA ASP A 319 -13.13 8.43 7.14
C ASP A 319 -12.81 9.81 6.52
N LYS A 320 -11.71 9.91 5.76
CA LYS A 320 -11.30 11.10 5.02
C LYS A 320 -11.79 11.09 3.58
N ASP A 321 -11.71 12.25 2.93
CA ASP A 321 -12.22 12.49 1.56
C ASP A 321 -11.30 11.89 0.48
N TRP A 322 -11.08 10.59 0.51
CA TRP A 322 -10.26 9.88 -0.47
C TRP A 322 -10.78 9.98 -1.89
N ASN A 323 -12.10 10.06 -2.07
CA ASN A 323 -12.72 10.20 -3.39
C ASN A 323 -12.29 11.50 -4.09
N LEU A 324 -12.21 12.62 -3.36
CA LEU A 324 -11.75 13.90 -3.93
C LEU A 324 -10.29 13.82 -4.36
N MET A 325 -9.46 13.21 -3.52
CA MET A 325 -8.05 12.97 -3.84
C MET A 325 -7.90 12.07 -5.08
N ALA A 326 -8.68 11.00 -5.18
CA ALA A 326 -8.67 10.09 -6.33
C ALA A 326 -9.07 10.77 -7.63
N GLN A 327 -10.13 11.58 -7.60
CA GLN A 327 -10.58 12.36 -8.77
C GLN A 327 -9.50 13.35 -9.24
N ALA A 328 -8.89 14.07 -8.30
CA ALA A 328 -7.80 14.98 -8.62
C ALA A 328 -6.58 14.23 -9.18
N ALA A 329 -6.17 13.12 -8.56
CA ALA A 329 -5.07 12.30 -9.04
C ALA A 329 -5.29 11.83 -10.50
N ALA A 330 -6.49 11.34 -10.81
CA ALA A 330 -6.84 10.93 -12.17
C ALA A 330 -6.81 12.11 -13.18
N SER A 331 -7.24 13.30 -12.76
CA SER A 331 -7.17 14.51 -13.58
C SER A 331 -5.72 14.90 -13.86
N TYR A 332 -4.86 14.90 -12.83
CA TYR A 332 -3.45 15.26 -12.98
C TYR A 332 -2.64 14.23 -13.78
N CYS A 333 -2.97 12.94 -13.73
CA CYS A 333 -2.38 11.94 -14.63
C CYS A 333 -2.60 12.26 -16.11
N ARG A 334 -3.70 12.93 -16.45
CA ARG A 334 -4.02 13.32 -17.84
C ARG A 334 -3.49 14.69 -18.23
N SER A 335 -3.30 15.60 -17.27
CA SER A 335 -3.04 17.01 -17.55
C SER A 335 -1.59 17.45 -17.34
N LEU A 336 -0.81 16.73 -16.52
CA LEU A 336 0.58 17.10 -16.27
C LEU A 336 1.49 16.63 -17.41
N PRO A 337 2.29 17.53 -18.04
CA PRO A 337 3.19 17.16 -19.12
C PRO A 337 4.23 16.12 -18.71
N CYS A 338 4.71 16.16 -17.46
CA CYS A 338 5.67 15.18 -16.96
C CYS A 338 5.11 13.75 -16.87
N LEU A 339 3.79 13.56 -16.93
CA LEU A 339 3.14 12.26 -16.86
C LEU A 339 2.58 11.76 -18.20
N ALA A 340 2.63 12.56 -19.26
CA ALA A 340 1.97 12.26 -20.53
C ALA A 340 2.37 10.88 -21.09
N ASP A 341 3.67 10.56 -21.09
CA ASP A 341 4.21 9.31 -21.63
C ASP A 341 4.74 8.36 -20.55
N ALA A 342 4.61 8.74 -19.27
CA ALA A 342 5.10 7.92 -18.16
C ALA A 342 4.23 6.67 -17.98
N GLN A 343 4.85 5.50 -17.98
CA GLN A 343 4.16 4.25 -17.67
C GLN A 343 4.28 3.96 -16.15
N PRO A 344 3.18 3.66 -15.46
CA PRO A 344 3.25 3.33 -14.04
C PRO A 344 4.01 2.02 -13.82
N TRP A 345 4.62 1.88 -12.66
CA TRP A 345 5.13 0.59 -12.22
C TRP A 345 3.98 -0.38 -11.99
N ASN A 346 4.27 -1.67 -12.13
CA ASN A 346 3.29 -2.72 -11.80
C ASN A 346 3.22 -2.93 -10.28
N VAL A 347 2.38 -2.15 -9.62
CA VAL A 347 2.17 -2.20 -8.16
C VAL A 347 0.71 -2.52 -7.87
N GLN A 348 0.51 -3.55 -7.07
CA GLN A 348 -0.83 -3.90 -6.58
C GLN A 348 -1.21 -3.00 -5.39
N PRO A 349 -2.47 -2.54 -5.28
CA PRO A 349 -2.90 -1.64 -4.21
C PRO A 349 -2.90 -2.30 -2.83
N ALA A 350 -3.11 -3.61 -2.74
CA ALA A 350 -2.92 -4.34 -1.50
C ALA A 350 -1.54 -5.02 -1.50
N ARG A 351 -0.88 -5.01 -0.34
CA ARG A 351 0.40 -5.68 -0.15
C ARG A 351 0.27 -7.16 -0.48
N PRO A 352 1.10 -7.73 -1.38
CA PRO A 352 1.09 -9.15 -1.67
C PRO A 352 1.31 -9.97 -0.41
N VAL A 353 0.61 -11.09 -0.31
CA VAL A 353 0.68 -12.00 0.83
C VAL A 353 1.34 -13.31 0.44
N THR A 354 2.01 -13.94 1.39
CA THR A 354 2.53 -15.29 1.24
C THR A 354 1.48 -16.28 1.74
N ILE A 355 1.00 -17.12 0.84
CA ILE A 355 0.08 -18.21 1.16
C ILE A 355 0.87 -19.50 1.24
N GLU A 356 0.86 -20.13 2.42
CA GLU A 356 1.39 -21.47 2.62
C GLU A 356 0.25 -22.47 2.49
N VAL A 357 0.31 -23.33 1.49
CA VAL A 357 -0.67 -24.41 1.28
C VAL A 357 -0.10 -25.69 1.85
N VAL A 358 -0.78 -26.28 2.83
CA VAL A 358 -0.34 -27.49 3.54
C VAL A 358 -1.29 -28.63 3.23
N GLN A 359 -0.76 -29.76 2.76
CA GLN A 359 -1.51 -31.02 2.60
C GLN A 359 -1.49 -31.85 3.89
N LEU A 360 -2.44 -32.73 4.06
CA LEU A 360 -2.47 -33.68 5.21
C LEU A 360 -1.24 -34.59 5.23
N SER A 361 -0.59 -34.83 4.09
CA SER A 361 0.68 -35.55 3.99
C SER A 361 1.88 -34.79 4.61
N GLY A 362 1.69 -33.54 5.02
CA GLY A 362 2.76 -32.65 5.48
C GLY A 362 3.49 -31.89 4.38
N THR A 363 3.14 -32.12 3.10
CA THR A 363 3.72 -31.40 1.97
C THR A 363 3.27 -29.94 2.00
N ARG A 364 4.22 -29.02 1.79
CA ARG A 364 3.98 -27.55 1.80
C ARG A 364 4.31 -26.95 0.45
N LEU A 365 3.51 -25.97 0.04
CA LEU A 365 3.73 -25.11 -1.11
C LEU A 365 3.55 -23.66 -0.67
N THR A 366 4.46 -22.80 -1.08
CA THR A 366 4.42 -21.37 -0.72
C THR A 366 4.29 -20.53 -1.99
N GLU A 367 3.25 -19.70 -2.04
CA GLU A 367 2.99 -18.81 -3.16
C GLU A 367 2.84 -17.36 -2.65
N ARG A 368 3.43 -16.40 -3.38
CA ARG A 368 3.28 -14.97 -3.10
C ARG A 368 2.27 -14.38 -4.08
N VAL A 369 1.11 -13.98 -3.59
CA VAL A 369 -0.03 -13.56 -4.40
C VAL A 369 -0.68 -12.28 -3.87
N SER A 370 -1.42 -11.58 -4.75
CA SER A 370 -2.28 -10.48 -4.33
C SER A 370 -3.46 -11.00 -3.50
N PRO A 371 -3.91 -10.27 -2.46
CA PRO A 371 -5.16 -10.57 -1.77
C PRO A 371 -6.38 -10.62 -2.70
N TYR A 372 -6.32 -9.97 -3.85
CA TYR A 372 -7.39 -9.99 -4.87
C TYR A 372 -7.31 -11.17 -5.84
N THR A 373 -6.36 -12.08 -5.64
CA THR A 373 -6.30 -13.38 -6.36
C THR A 373 -7.50 -14.21 -5.99
N THR A 374 -8.16 -14.81 -6.99
CA THR A 374 -9.26 -15.73 -6.74
C THR A 374 -8.75 -17.10 -6.27
N ILE A 375 -9.58 -17.81 -5.55
CA ILE A 375 -9.27 -19.18 -5.09
C ILE A 375 -9.04 -20.09 -6.30
N GLY A 376 -9.83 -19.91 -7.38
CA GLY A 376 -9.63 -20.64 -8.64
C GLY A 376 -8.24 -20.41 -9.23
N GLN A 377 -7.76 -19.15 -9.29
CA GLN A 377 -6.40 -18.84 -9.74
C GLN A 377 -5.33 -19.47 -8.83
N LEU A 378 -5.53 -19.48 -7.52
CA LEU A 378 -4.62 -20.15 -6.59
C LEU A 378 -4.59 -21.68 -6.83
N LYS A 379 -5.73 -22.31 -7.09
CA LYS A 379 -5.81 -23.73 -7.48
C LYS A 379 -5.08 -24.03 -8.79
N ASP A 380 -5.16 -23.13 -9.77
CA ASP A 380 -4.40 -23.26 -11.02
C ASP A 380 -2.88 -23.19 -10.78
N MET A 381 -2.42 -22.33 -9.89
CA MET A 381 -1.01 -22.26 -9.49
C MET A 381 -0.55 -23.55 -8.80
N ILE A 382 -1.38 -24.12 -7.91
CA ILE A 382 -1.11 -25.41 -7.26
C ILE A 382 -1.05 -26.53 -8.32
N HIS A 383 -1.94 -26.51 -9.30
CA HIS A 383 -1.92 -27.47 -10.40
C HIS A 383 -0.62 -27.40 -11.21
N GLN A 384 -0.18 -26.21 -11.55
CA GLN A 384 1.08 -26.02 -12.29
C GLN A 384 2.31 -26.49 -11.50
N SER A 385 2.31 -26.32 -10.17
CA SER A 385 3.44 -26.68 -9.32
C SER A 385 3.45 -28.13 -8.88
N ARG A 386 2.27 -28.75 -8.71
CA ARG A 386 2.08 -30.07 -8.07
C ARG A 386 1.35 -31.10 -8.92
N GLY A 387 0.79 -30.70 -10.05
CA GLY A 387 0.02 -31.58 -10.93
C GLY A 387 -1.33 -32.02 -10.35
N ILE A 388 -1.80 -31.42 -9.26
CA ILE A 388 -3.10 -31.74 -8.66
C ILE A 388 -4.17 -30.95 -9.42
N SER A 389 -5.11 -31.66 -10.06
CA SER A 389 -6.21 -31.00 -10.78
C SER A 389 -7.00 -30.04 -9.86
N PRO A 390 -7.35 -28.82 -10.31
CA PRO A 390 -8.20 -27.90 -9.56
C PRO A 390 -9.51 -28.52 -9.06
N TYR A 391 -10.05 -29.49 -9.82
CA TYR A 391 -11.26 -30.23 -9.46
C TYR A 391 -11.08 -31.19 -8.28
N GLN A 392 -9.85 -31.59 -7.98
CA GLN A 392 -9.49 -32.41 -6.82
C GLN A 392 -9.12 -31.56 -5.59
N GLN A 393 -8.98 -30.26 -5.74
CA GLN A 393 -8.54 -29.39 -4.67
C GLN A 393 -9.72 -28.85 -3.87
N ARG A 394 -9.64 -28.98 -2.54
CA ARG A 394 -10.49 -28.28 -1.58
C ARG A 394 -9.58 -27.50 -0.65
N LEU A 395 -9.62 -26.17 -0.78
CA LEU A 395 -8.86 -25.26 0.08
C LEU A 395 -9.74 -24.79 1.24
N ALA A 396 -9.18 -24.82 2.43
CA ALA A 396 -9.85 -24.36 3.64
C ALA A 396 -8.93 -23.46 4.46
N GLN A 397 -9.52 -22.45 5.08
CA GLN A 397 -8.84 -21.62 6.07
C GLN A 397 -9.09 -22.21 7.45
N GLN A 398 -8.01 -22.43 8.21
CA GLN A 398 -8.08 -22.79 9.62
C GLN A 398 -8.02 -21.53 10.48
N GLU A 399 -9.07 -21.27 11.24
CA GLU A 399 -9.05 -20.27 12.31
C GLU A 399 -9.11 -21.00 13.67
N PRO A 400 -8.24 -20.65 14.64
CA PRO A 400 -8.33 -21.21 15.99
C PRO A 400 -9.71 -20.98 16.60
N GLY A 401 -10.39 -22.06 16.99
CA GLY A 401 -11.70 -22.00 17.64
C GLY A 401 -12.91 -21.84 16.71
N ARG A 402 -12.73 -21.91 15.40
CA ARG A 402 -13.82 -21.91 14.40
C ARG A 402 -13.77 -23.15 13.51
N ASN A 403 -14.91 -23.49 12.92
CA ASN A 403 -14.98 -24.54 11.90
C ASN A 403 -14.20 -24.11 10.65
N ASN A 404 -13.52 -25.04 10.01
CA ASN A 404 -12.83 -24.81 8.74
C ASN A 404 -13.81 -24.27 7.70
N ILE A 405 -13.47 -23.12 7.12
CA ILE A 405 -14.26 -22.51 6.04
C ILE A 405 -13.68 -23.00 4.72
N THR A 406 -14.50 -23.72 3.93
CA THR A 406 -14.14 -24.09 2.57
C THR A 406 -14.26 -22.88 1.65
N LEU A 407 -13.19 -22.59 0.92
CA LEU A 407 -13.09 -21.44 0.03
C LEU A 407 -13.66 -21.79 -1.34
N GLN A 408 -14.48 -20.89 -1.91
CA GLN A 408 -15.09 -21.08 -3.23
C GLN A 408 -14.20 -20.50 -4.33
N ASP A 409 -14.20 -21.10 -5.51
CA ASP A 409 -13.32 -20.73 -6.63
C ASP A 409 -13.50 -19.28 -7.10
N SER A 410 -14.73 -18.77 -7.04
CA SER A 410 -15.09 -17.40 -7.42
C SER A 410 -14.63 -16.34 -6.45
N ASP A 411 -14.38 -16.73 -5.20
CA ASP A 411 -14.02 -15.79 -4.14
C ASP A 411 -12.55 -15.37 -4.27
N THR A 412 -12.26 -14.14 -3.84
CA THR A 412 -10.88 -13.70 -3.66
C THR A 412 -10.41 -13.98 -2.23
N LEU A 413 -9.09 -14.02 -2.01
CA LEU A 413 -8.53 -14.09 -0.67
C LEU A 413 -9.03 -12.94 0.21
N ALA A 414 -9.15 -11.74 -0.39
CA ALA A 414 -9.66 -10.53 0.28
C ALA A 414 -11.09 -10.69 0.81
N MET A 415 -11.97 -11.39 0.10
CA MET A 415 -13.35 -11.66 0.56
C MET A 415 -13.39 -12.49 1.84
N HIS A 416 -12.33 -13.27 2.09
CA HIS A 416 -12.14 -14.03 3.32
C HIS A 416 -11.27 -13.31 4.36
N GLY A 417 -10.99 -12.01 4.16
CA GLY A 417 -10.18 -11.20 5.07
C GLY A 417 -8.70 -11.56 5.07
N ILE A 418 -8.18 -12.23 4.03
CA ILE A 418 -6.80 -12.65 3.91
C ILE A 418 -5.98 -11.51 3.27
N PHE A 419 -5.44 -10.63 4.13
CA PHE A 419 -4.56 -9.50 3.78
C PHE A 419 -3.17 -9.62 4.39
N TYR A 420 -2.85 -10.77 4.98
CA TYR A 420 -1.59 -11.08 5.65
C TYR A 420 -1.20 -12.53 5.35
N ASN A 421 0.05 -12.88 5.62
CA ASN A 421 0.55 -14.22 5.40
C ASN A 421 -0.30 -15.25 6.15
N THR A 422 -0.81 -16.24 5.42
CA THR A 422 -1.82 -17.18 5.91
C THR A 422 -1.51 -18.59 5.44
N THR A 423 -1.79 -19.56 6.29
CA THR A 423 -1.73 -20.99 5.94
C THR A 423 -3.12 -21.48 5.57
N LEU A 424 -3.22 -22.11 4.39
CA LEU A 424 -4.42 -22.81 3.93
C LEU A 424 -4.18 -24.32 3.94
N VAL A 425 -5.21 -25.07 4.25
CA VAL A 425 -5.18 -26.54 4.18
C VAL A 425 -5.73 -26.98 2.84
N LEU A 426 -4.99 -27.84 2.15
CA LEU A 426 -5.41 -28.48 0.92
C LEU A 426 -5.85 -29.92 1.23
N LEU A 427 -7.13 -30.18 1.00
CA LEU A 427 -7.69 -31.51 0.96
C LEU A 427 -7.76 -31.96 -0.50
N GLN A 428 -7.10 -33.06 -0.82
CA GLN A 428 -7.20 -33.68 -2.13
C GLN A 428 -8.36 -34.68 -2.13
N THR A 429 -9.32 -34.44 -3.02
CA THR A 429 -10.49 -35.32 -3.20
C THR A 429 -10.37 -36.16 -4.47
N GLU A 430 -11.15 -37.21 -4.57
CA GLU A 430 -11.26 -37.94 -5.83
C GLU A 430 -11.92 -37.07 -6.91
N LEU A 431 -11.50 -37.29 -8.16
CA LEU A 431 -12.11 -36.64 -9.31
C LEU A 431 -13.58 -37.08 -9.43
N GLN A 432 -14.48 -36.13 -9.35
CA GLN A 432 -15.89 -36.40 -9.56
C GLN A 432 -16.26 -36.25 -11.03
N ARG A 433 -17.14 -37.13 -11.49
CA ARG A 433 -17.74 -37.04 -12.83
C ARG A 433 -18.59 -35.78 -12.91
N MET A 434 -18.47 -35.06 -14.03
CA MET A 434 -19.27 -33.88 -14.33
C MET A 434 -20.09 -34.10 -15.59
N GLN A 435 -21.21 -33.39 -15.71
CA GLN A 435 -22.03 -33.39 -16.93
C GLN A 435 -21.59 -32.23 -17.83
N VAL A 436 -21.41 -32.48 -19.11
CA VAL A 436 -21.23 -31.49 -20.17
C VAL A 436 -22.31 -31.63 -21.21
N LEU A 437 -22.69 -30.53 -21.82
CA LEU A 437 -23.72 -30.46 -22.87
C LEU A 437 -23.02 -30.38 -24.23
N VAL A 438 -23.34 -31.32 -25.13
CA VAL A 438 -22.86 -31.25 -26.52
C VAL A 438 -24.02 -30.89 -27.41
N LYS A 439 -23.88 -29.77 -28.14
CA LYS A 439 -24.89 -29.25 -29.06
C LYS A 439 -24.45 -29.49 -30.50
N ASP A 440 -25.26 -30.23 -31.27
CA ASP A 440 -24.96 -30.54 -32.66
C ASP A 440 -25.39 -29.41 -33.64
N ASP A 441 -25.08 -29.59 -34.91
CA ASP A 441 -25.44 -28.68 -36.02
C ASP A 441 -26.95 -28.52 -36.25
N LYS A 442 -27.75 -29.46 -35.71
CA LYS A 442 -29.22 -29.43 -35.73
C LYS A 442 -29.82 -28.82 -34.46
N ASN A 443 -29.02 -28.15 -33.65
CA ASN A 443 -29.43 -27.55 -32.37
C ASN A 443 -29.92 -28.56 -31.31
N ARG A 444 -29.65 -29.86 -31.46
CA ARG A 444 -29.99 -30.86 -30.43
C ARG A 444 -28.89 -30.90 -29.40
N THR A 445 -29.27 -30.92 -28.13
CA THR A 445 -28.34 -30.93 -27.00
C THR A 445 -28.38 -32.32 -26.35
N THR A 446 -27.21 -32.93 -26.18
CA THR A 446 -27.04 -34.21 -25.51
C THR A 446 -26.09 -34.06 -24.34
N THR A 447 -26.46 -34.63 -23.19
CA THR A 447 -25.63 -34.57 -21.96
C THR A 447 -24.69 -35.78 -21.93
N TYR A 448 -23.40 -35.49 -21.67
CA TYR A 448 -22.35 -36.49 -21.46
C TYR A 448 -21.78 -36.40 -20.06
N THR A 449 -21.50 -37.55 -19.47
CA THR A 449 -20.85 -37.65 -18.16
C THR A 449 -19.38 -37.96 -18.37
N VAL A 450 -18.53 -37.04 -17.96
CA VAL A 450 -17.08 -37.07 -18.21
C VAL A 450 -16.31 -36.79 -16.92
N LEU A 451 -15.01 -37.08 -16.90
CA LEU A 451 -14.08 -36.57 -15.92
C LEU A 451 -13.42 -35.30 -16.45
N PRO A 452 -13.06 -34.32 -15.61
CA PRO A 452 -12.29 -33.15 -16.04
C PRO A 452 -10.99 -33.51 -16.75
N THR A 453 -10.37 -34.61 -16.34
CA THR A 453 -9.11 -35.16 -16.91
C THR A 453 -9.33 -35.98 -18.19
N ASP A 454 -10.57 -36.24 -18.58
CA ASP A 454 -10.82 -36.89 -19.86
C ASP A 454 -10.31 -36.01 -21.00
N THR A 455 -9.69 -36.66 -21.99
CA THR A 455 -9.23 -35.96 -23.19
C THR A 455 -10.42 -35.65 -24.12
N VAL A 456 -10.24 -34.64 -24.97
CA VAL A 456 -11.23 -34.34 -26.02
C VAL A 456 -11.49 -35.57 -26.88
N ARG A 457 -10.46 -36.38 -27.15
CA ARG A 457 -10.59 -37.65 -27.87
C ARG A 457 -11.56 -38.61 -27.18
N GLN A 458 -11.45 -38.78 -25.87
CA GLN A 458 -12.35 -39.63 -25.10
C GLN A 458 -13.80 -39.13 -25.13
N LEU A 459 -14.02 -37.81 -25.07
CA LEU A 459 -15.36 -37.24 -25.27
C LEU A 459 -15.89 -37.52 -26.67
N LYS A 460 -15.07 -37.36 -27.72
CA LYS A 460 -15.48 -37.69 -29.11
C LYS A 460 -15.85 -39.16 -29.27
N GLU A 461 -15.16 -40.07 -28.61
CA GLU A 461 -15.46 -41.50 -28.61
C GLU A 461 -16.79 -41.80 -27.89
N GLN A 462 -17.08 -41.11 -26.77
CA GLN A 462 -18.40 -41.22 -26.13
C GLN A 462 -19.52 -40.69 -27.03
N ILE A 463 -19.27 -39.58 -27.76
CA ILE A 463 -20.23 -39.06 -28.74
C ILE A 463 -20.45 -40.04 -29.87
N GLN A 464 -19.38 -40.60 -30.43
CA GLN A 464 -19.46 -41.64 -31.48
C GLN A 464 -20.27 -42.83 -31.04
N ALA A 465 -20.06 -43.34 -29.85
CA ALA A 465 -20.78 -44.49 -29.31
C ALA A 465 -22.29 -44.21 -29.15
N ARG A 466 -22.69 -42.96 -28.99
CA ARG A 466 -24.09 -42.60 -28.74
C ARG A 466 -24.84 -42.07 -29.97
N GLN A 467 -24.17 -41.38 -30.88
CA GLN A 467 -24.80 -40.60 -31.96
C GLN A 467 -24.36 -40.97 -33.37
N GLY A 468 -23.33 -41.76 -33.53
CA GLY A 468 -22.91 -42.30 -34.79
C GLY A 468 -21.80 -41.58 -35.58
N PRO A 469 -21.58 -40.23 -35.54
CA PRO A 469 -20.46 -39.68 -36.27
C PRO A 469 -19.14 -40.15 -35.65
N SER A 470 -18.20 -40.57 -36.52
CA SER A 470 -16.90 -41.03 -36.03
C SER A 470 -16.12 -39.90 -35.34
N ALA A 471 -15.29 -40.23 -34.33
CA ALA A 471 -14.52 -39.26 -33.60
C ALA A 471 -13.65 -38.36 -34.51
N ASN A 472 -13.16 -38.88 -35.63
CA ASN A 472 -12.35 -38.16 -36.60
C ASN A 472 -13.17 -37.15 -37.44
N GLU A 473 -14.47 -37.35 -37.56
CA GLU A 473 -15.38 -36.46 -38.30
C GLU A 473 -15.94 -35.34 -37.43
N GLN A 474 -15.77 -35.45 -36.09
CA GLN A 474 -16.25 -34.46 -35.15
C GLN A 474 -15.26 -33.31 -35.02
N ARG A 475 -15.78 -32.07 -35.09
CA ARG A 475 -15.10 -30.85 -34.74
C ARG A 475 -15.79 -30.24 -33.52
N LEU A 476 -15.14 -30.30 -32.37
CA LEU A 476 -15.66 -29.74 -31.12
C LEU A 476 -15.09 -28.37 -30.88
N THR A 477 -15.95 -27.43 -30.44
CA THR A 477 -15.54 -26.06 -30.06
C THR A 477 -16.17 -25.69 -28.72
N TYR A 478 -15.41 -24.92 -27.93
CA TYR A 478 -15.88 -24.35 -26.69
C TYR A 478 -15.48 -22.88 -26.63
N GLY A 479 -16.45 -21.98 -26.51
CA GLY A 479 -16.23 -20.58 -26.74
C GLY A 479 -15.74 -20.33 -28.17
N SER A 480 -14.67 -19.61 -28.34
CA SER A 480 -14.02 -19.33 -29.64
C SER A 480 -12.91 -20.33 -30.01
N ARG A 481 -12.69 -21.39 -29.22
CA ARG A 481 -11.56 -22.32 -29.38
C ARG A 481 -12.00 -23.66 -29.93
N GLU A 482 -11.26 -24.18 -30.91
CA GLU A 482 -11.38 -25.58 -31.32
C GLU A 482 -10.64 -26.49 -30.34
N LEU A 483 -11.30 -27.57 -29.92
CA LEU A 483 -10.76 -28.52 -28.95
C LEU A 483 -9.88 -29.56 -29.66
N GLN A 484 -8.63 -29.68 -29.24
CA GLN A 484 -7.66 -30.63 -29.78
C GLN A 484 -7.71 -31.95 -29.01
N ASP A 485 -7.62 -33.06 -29.73
CA ASP A 485 -7.85 -34.42 -29.22
C ASP A 485 -6.96 -34.81 -28.03
N GLN A 486 -5.72 -34.33 -28.00
CA GLN A 486 -4.73 -34.69 -26.99
C GLN A 486 -4.86 -33.91 -25.67
N HIS A 487 -5.61 -32.82 -25.65
CA HIS A 487 -5.79 -32.02 -24.46
C HIS A 487 -6.96 -32.50 -23.62
N THR A 488 -6.89 -32.29 -22.32
CA THR A 488 -7.98 -32.62 -21.38
C THR A 488 -9.08 -31.56 -21.40
N LEU A 489 -10.25 -31.88 -20.90
CA LEU A 489 -11.37 -30.94 -20.79
C LEU A 489 -11.04 -29.82 -19.82
N GLU A 490 -10.31 -30.11 -18.75
CA GLU A 490 -9.81 -29.09 -17.79
C GLU A 490 -8.82 -28.10 -18.41
N HIS A 491 -8.02 -28.53 -19.40
CA HIS A 491 -7.12 -27.66 -20.16
C HIS A 491 -7.88 -26.50 -20.82
N TYR A 492 -9.09 -26.73 -21.25
CA TYR A 492 -9.97 -25.71 -21.83
C TYR A 492 -10.87 -25.03 -20.80
N ASN A 493 -10.70 -25.33 -19.51
CA ASN A 493 -11.52 -24.82 -18.41
C ASN A 493 -13.03 -25.15 -18.61
N ILE A 494 -13.31 -26.34 -19.16
CA ILE A 494 -14.68 -26.82 -19.32
C ILE A 494 -15.20 -27.25 -17.96
N ARG A 495 -16.28 -26.63 -17.52
CA ARG A 495 -16.88 -26.79 -16.19
C ARG A 495 -18.17 -27.61 -16.27
N PRO A 496 -18.71 -28.11 -15.15
CA PRO A 496 -20.01 -28.73 -15.12
C PRO A 496 -21.07 -27.89 -15.84
N MET A 497 -21.88 -28.52 -16.66
CA MET A 497 -22.95 -27.89 -17.48
C MET A 497 -22.44 -26.95 -18.59
N SER A 498 -21.15 -26.93 -18.89
CA SER A 498 -20.64 -26.23 -20.08
C SER A 498 -21.22 -26.78 -21.38
N THR A 499 -21.53 -25.87 -22.32
CA THR A 499 -22.00 -26.26 -23.65
C THR A 499 -20.85 -26.30 -24.65
N ILE A 500 -20.61 -27.47 -25.23
CA ILE A 500 -19.61 -27.70 -26.27
C ILE A 500 -20.39 -27.83 -27.59
N TYR A 501 -19.94 -27.14 -28.63
CA TYR A 501 -20.57 -27.20 -29.94
C TYR A 501 -19.87 -28.23 -30.83
N MET A 502 -20.63 -29.06 -31.50
CA MET A 502 -20.15 -30.11 -32.43
C MET A 502 -20.58 -29.79 -33.85
N LEU A 503 -19.60 -29.70 -34.73
CA LEU A 503 -19.79 -29.64 -36.18
C LEU A 503 -19.14 -30.87 -36.82
N LEU A 504 -19.63 -31.26 -37.97
CA LEU A 504 -19.02 -32.34 -38.76
C LEU A 504 -17.94 -31.73 -39.67
N ARG A 505 -16.77 -32.37 -39.75
CA ARG A 505 -15.76 -32.04 -40.74
C ARG A 505 -16.30 -32.50 -42.12
N LEU A 506 -16.39 -31.56 -43.07
CA LEU A 506 -16.68 -31.91 -44.45
C LEU A 506 -15.56 -32.78 -44.99
N ARG A 507 -15.88 -33.99 -45.46
CA ARG A 507 -14.92 -34.78 -46.27
C ARG A 507 -14.63 -33.95 -47.51
N GLY A 508 -13.37 -33.61 -47.77
CA GLY A 508 -12.95 -33.05 -49.05
C GLY A 508 -13.34 -34.03 -50.14
N GLY A 509 -14.32 -33.67 -50.95
CA GLY A 509 -14.71 -34.51 -52.09
C GLY A 509 -13.47 -34.71 -52.97
N ALA A 510 -13.17 -35.98 -53.28
CA ALA A 510 -12.25 -36.26 -54.37
C ALA A 510 -12.80 -35.57 -55.62
N GLY A 511 -12.08 -34.58 -56.15
CA GLY A 511 -12.45 -33.95 -57.40
C GLY A 511 -12.62 -34.97 -58.50
N PRO A 512 -13.52 -34.77 -59.48
CA PRO A 512 -13.74 -35.70 -60.57
C PRO A 512 -12.41 -35.97 -61.29
N GLN A 513 -12.01 -37.25 -61.32
CA GLN A 513 -10.91 -37.69 -62.20
C GLN A 513 -11.38 -37.53 -63.63
N PHE A 514 -10.86 -36.51 -64.32
CA PHE A 514 -11.01 -36.43 -65.77
C PHE A 514 -10.20 -37.60 -66.38
N PRO A 515 -10.79 -38.39 -67.30
CA PRO A 515 -10.06 -39.43 -68.00
C PRO A 515 -8.99 -38.79 -68.90
N ALA A 516 -7.77 -39.33 -68.83
CA ALA A 516 -6.66 -38.91 -69.66
C ALA A 516 -7.01 -39.03 -71.13
N CYS A 517 -7.00 -37.96 -71.90
CA CYS A 517 -7.04 -38.02 -73.34
C CYS A 517 -5.71 -38.66 -73.82
N LEU A 518 -5.82 -39.72 -74.56
CA LEU A 518 -4.72 -40.30 -75.33
C LEU A 518 -4.32 -39.28 -76.45
N PRO A 519 -3.04 -39.18 -76.76
CA PRO A 519 -2.62 -38.33 -77.87
C PRO A 519 -2.80 -39.03 -79.20
N CYS A 520 -3.34 -38.33 -80.18
CA CYS A 520 -3.06 -38.52 -81.60
C CYS A 520 -1.87 -37.72 -82.03
#